data_5d9f5902e77fe97eeebba05cc6d90508
#
_entry.id   5d9f5902e77fe97eeebba05cc6d90508
#
_cell.length_a   1.000
_cell.length_b   1.000
_cell.length_c   1.000
_cell.angle_alpha   90.00
_cell.angle_beta   90.00
_cell.angle_gamma   90.00
#
_symmetry.space_group_name_H-M   'P 1'
#
loop_
_entity.id
_entity.type
_entity.pdbx_description
1 polymer ?
#
loop_
_entity_poly.entity_id
_entity_poly.type
_entity_poly.pdbx_seq_one_letter_code
_entity_poly.pdbx_strand_id
1 'polypeptide(L)'
;MIGRAMTVGALGLVLSVVSVGAGQARPDQSTGHLFPPENLGLLESPDRAAWQKPDQIMDALGIADGSTVADIGAGAGWFTIQLARRVGPNGVVYAQDVQRQMLEAIRRRVSREGLQNVQARLGTGSDPNLPARAIDAILVVDVYPEVDDRVTFLRNLSRALKPSGRIGVVNYKPGQGGPGPASTANEGVRVESAAVEGDARAAGLRLLSRANLPFQYLIVLGR
;
A
#
# COMPACT_ATOMS: atom_id res chain seq x y z
N MET A 1 38.09 -23.40 -80.58
CA MET A 1 38.77 -23.84 -79.35
C MET A 1 38.08 -23.16 -78.23
N ILE A 2 37.54 -23.95 -77.37
CA ILE A 2 36.49 -23.58 -76.37
C ILE A 2 37.18 -23.18 -75.03
N GLY A 3 37.02 -21.96 -74.59
CA GLY A 3 37.51 -21.50 -73.27
C GLY A 3 36.38 -21.53 -72.25
N ARG A 4 36.51 -22.37 -71.23
CA ARG A 4 35.59 -22.49 -70.09
C ARG A 4 35.87 -21.40 -69.12
N ALA A 5 34.84 -20.56 -68.84
CA ALA A 5 34.83 -19.60 -67.70
C ALA A 5 34.43 -20.36 -66.42
N MET A 6 35.26 -20.24 -65.38
CA MET A 6 34.98 -20.71 -64.04
C MET A 6 34.26 -19.58 -63.24
N THR A 7 33.03 -19.87 -62.77
CA THR A 7 32.28 -19.02 -61.95
C THR A 7 32.61 -19.32 -60.45
N VAL A 8 33.18 -18.38 -59.76
CA VAL A 8 33.44 -18.45 -58.29
C VAL A 8 32.19 -17.97 -57.56
N GLY A 9 31.52 -18.88 -56.88
CA GLY A 9 30.37 -18.56 -56.03
C GLY A 9 30.85 -18.01 -54.66
N ALA A 10 30.50 -16.78 -54.37
CA ALA A 10 30.69 -16.20 -53.03
C ALA A 10 29.55 -16.63 -52.09
N LEU A 11 29.91 -17.40 -51.09
CA LEU A 11 29.00 -17.82 -49.99
C LEU A 11 28.89 -16.68 -48.98
N GLY A 12 27.79 -15.93 -49.02
CA GLY A 12 27.50 -14.86 -48.05
C GLY A 12 27.00 -15.44 -46.73
N LEU A 13 27.80 -15.28 -45.69
CA LEU A 13 27.42 -15.62 -44.31
C LEU A 13 26.51 -14.51 -43.75
N VAL A 14 25.21 -14.80 -43.63
CA VAL A 14 24.27 -13.86 -42.95
C VAL A 14 24.36 -14.10 -41.45
N LEU A 15 25.04 -13.19 -40.76
CA LEU A 15 24.98 -13.12 -39.28
C LEU A 15 23.66 -12.47 -38.85
N SER A 16 22.74 -13.29 -38.31
CA SER A 16 21.55 -12.82 -37.67
C SER A 16 21.91 -12.30 -36.27
N VAL A 17 21.90 -10.96 -36.07
CA VAL A 17 22.01 -10.34 -34.77
C VAL A 17 20.67 -10.45 -34.05
N VAL A 18 20.59 -11.35 -33.08
CA VAL A 18 19.45 -11.43 -32.15
C VAL A 18 19.58 -10.27 -31.14
N SER A 19 18.85 -9.22 -31.36
CA SER A 19 18.69 -8.15 -30.35
C SER A 19 17.86 -8.71 -29.19
N VAL A 20 18.53 -9.02 -28.10
CA VAL A 20 17.85 -9.21 -26.79
C VAL A 20 17.40 -7.84 -26.32
N GLY A 21 16.15 -7.52 -26.56
CA GLY A 21 15.50 -6.35 -26.02
C GLY A 21 15.42 -6.49 -24.50
N ALA A 22 16.25 -5.72 -23.76
CA ALA A 22 16.06 -5.52 -22.35
C ALA A 22 14.69 -4.89 -22.15
N GLY A 23 13.74 -5.66 -21.62
CA GLY A 23 12.43 -5.17 -21.24
C GLY A 23 12.59 -4.09 -20.18
N GLN A 24 12.53 -2.84 -20.62
CA GLN A 24 12.34 -1.72 -19.68
C GLN A 24 11.00 -1.93 -19.00
N ALA A 25 11.03 -2.18 -17.69
CA ALA A 25 9.85 -2.15 -16.84
C ALA A 25 9.18 -0.80 -17.08
N ARG A 26 7.95 -0.82 -17.59
CA ARG A 26 7.14 0.39 -17.73
C ARG A 26 6.97 0.97 -16.33
N PRO A 27 7.24 2.28 -16.10
CA PRO A 27 6.88 2.89 -14.84
C PRO A 27 5.36 2.75 -14.67
N ASP A 28 4.97 2.28 -13.50
CA ASP A 28 3.56 2.16 -13.08
C ASP A 28 2.90 3.54 -13.23
N GLN A 29 1.97 3.67 -14.18
CA GLN A 29 1.28 4.92 -14.51
C GLN A 29 0.03 5.12 -13.63
N SER A 30 0.04 4.73 -12.37
CA SER A 30 -1.00 5.10 -11.41
C SER A 30 -0.73 6.52 -10.86
N THR A 31 -0.75 7.54 -11.72
CA THR A 31 -0.41 8.92 -11.32
C THR A 31 -1.63 9.82 -11.08
N GLY A 32 -2.85 9.25 -11.01
CA GLY A 32 -4.07 10.08 -11.06
C GLY A 32 -4.36 10.90 -9.80
N HIS A 33 -4.04 10.41 -8.57
CA HIS A 33 -4.55 11.01 -7.32
C HIS A 33 -3.63 10.88 -6.11
N LEU A 34 -2.32 10.68 -6.30
CA LEU A 34 -1.40 10.56 -5.16
C LEU A 34 -1.29 11.87 -4.39
N PHE A 35 -1.24 11.76 -3.05
CA PHE A 35 -1.07 12.92 -2.18
C PHE A 35 0.28 13.62 -2.45
N PRO A 36 0.29 14.97 -2.67
CA PRO A 36 1.51 15.70 -2.97
C PRO A 36 2.49 15.69 -1.79
N PRO A 37 3.76 15.24 -1.97
CA PRO A 37 4.74 15.19 -0.88
C PRO A 37 5.06 16.55 -0.25
N GLU A 38 4.89 17.65 -0.99
CA GLU A 38 5.07 19.02 -0.49
C GLU A 38 4.02 19.42 0.56
N ASN A 39 2.88 18.71 0.60
CA ASN A 39 1.77 19.00 1.51
C ASN A 39 1.74 18.07 2.75
N LEU A 40 2.82 17.33 3.05
CA LEU A 40 2.89 16.37 4.15
C LEU A 40 2.45 16.94 5.51
N GLY A 41 2.74 18.22 5.77
CA GLY A 41 2.31 18.89 7.01
C GLY A 41 0.81 18.90 7.23
N LEU A 42 0.00 18.82 6.18
CA LEU A 42 -1.46 18.75 6.28
C LEU A 42 -1.94 17.40 6.82
N LEU A 43 -1.11 16.33 6.74
CA LEU A 43 -1.43 15.02 7.29
C LEU A 43 -1.16 14.91 8.80
N GLU A 44 -0.62 15.97 9.44
CA GLU A 44 -0.15 15.96 10.82
C GLU A 44 -0.98 16.88 11.73
N SER A 45 -2.30 16.96 11.51
CA SER A 45 -3.17 17.78 12.39
C SER A 45 -3.04 17.34 13.86
N PRO A 46 -2.85 18.29 14.82
CA PRO A 46 -2.70 17.98 16.23
C PRO A 46 -3.93 17.28 16.85
N ASP A 47 -5.11 17.53 16.31
CA ASP A 47 -6.39 16.93 16.75
C ASP A 47 -6.72 15.60 16.07
N ARG A 48 -5.84 15.11 15.18
CA ARG A 48 -6.09 13.90 14.38
C ARG A 48 -6.45 12.68 15.24
N ALA A 49 -5.78 12.48 16.36
CA ALA A 49 -6.07 11.37 17.26
C ALA A 49 -7.49 11.46 17.86
N ALA A 50 -8.01 12.67 18.10
CA ALA A 50 -9.32 12.87 18.68
C ALA A 50 -10.46 12.40 17.75
N TRP A 51 -10.32 12.54 16.44
CA TRP A 51 -11.37 12.15 15.49
C TRP A 51 -11.06 10.83 14.75
N GLN A 52 -9.79 10.49 14.50
CA GLN A 52 -9.42 9.27 13.77
C GLN A 52 -9.39 8.03 14.68
N LYS A 53 -9.32 8.22 16.02
CA LYS A 53 -9.43 7.14 17.01
C LYS A 53 -8.44 5.99 16.80
N PRO A 54 -7.12 6.24 16.77
CA PRO A 54 -6.12 5.22 16.45
C PRO A 54 -6.19 4.00 17.38
N ASP A 55 -6.40 4.18 18.67
CA ASP A 55 -6.50 3.07 19.63
C ASP A 55 -7.70 2.16 19.31
N GLN A 56 -8.86 2.74 19.01
CA GLN A 56 -10.04 1.97 18.62
C GLN A 56 -9.80 1.14 17.35
N ILE A 57 -9.06 1.69 16.38
CA ILE A 57 -8.70 0.99 15.14
C ILE A 57 -7.73 -0.16 15.46
N MET A 58 -6.68 0.10 16.25
CA MET A 58 -5.69 -0.90 16.61
C MET A 58 -6.29 -2.02 17.46
N ASP A 59 -7.21 -1.71 18.37
CA ASP A 59 -7.94 -2.70 19.19
C ASP A 59 -8.83 -3.60 18.33
N ALA A 60 -9.57 -3.02 17.37
CA ALA A 60 -10.40 -3.78 16.43
C ALA A 60 -9.58 -4.76 15.58
N LEU A 61 -8.34 -4.40 15.27
CA LEU A 61 -7.38 -5.24 14.56
C LEU A 61 -6.66 -6.24 15.45
N GLY A 62 -6.81 -6.16 16.77
CA GLY A 62 -6.14 -7.02 17.73
C GLY A 62 -4.63 -6.79 17.79
N ILE A 63 -4.17 -5.55 17.51
CA ILE A 63 -2.76 -5.18 17.54
C ILE A 63 -2.29 -5.06 19.00
N ALA A 64 -1.29 -5.84 19.39
CA ALA A 64 -0.73 -5.91 20.73
C ALA A 64 0.81 -5.84 20.69
N ASP A 65 1.44 -5.81 21.86
CA ASP A 65 2.90 -5.91 21.97
C ASP A 65 3.42 -7.17 21.25
N GLY A 66 4.54 -7.05 20.56
CA GLY A 66 5.15 -8.11 19.76
C GLY A 66 4.49 -8.39 18.40
N SER A 67 3.37 -7.72 18.06
CA SER A 67 2.72 -7.91 16.75
C SER A 67 3.62 -7.46 15.59
N THR A 68 3.52 -8.17 14.47
CA THR A 68 4.07 -7.74 13.17
C THR A 68 2.94 -7.11 12.36
N VAL A 69 3.05 -5.84 12.04
CA VAL A 69 1.97 -5.09 11.38
C VAL A 69 2.45 -4.35 10.13
N ALA A 70 1.53 -3.97 9.26
CA ALA A 70 1.82 -3.13 8.10
C ALA A 70 0.89 -1.92 8.06
N ASP A 71 1.46 -0.75 7.75
CA ASP A 71 0.81 0.52 7.46
C ASP A 71 0.94 0.76 5.95
N ILE A 72 -0.17 0.67 5.21
CA ILE A 72 -0.18 0.73 3.75
C ILE A 72 -0.60 2.12 3.29
N GLY A 73 0.20 2.71 2.39
CA GLY A 73 0.07 4.12 2.04
C GLY A 73 0.35 5.01 3.25
N ALA A 74 1.45 4.73 3.92
CA ALA A 74 1.77 5.30 5.23
C ALA A 74 1.96 6.83 5.22
N GLY A 75 2.14 7.45 4.04
CA GLY A 75 2.30 8.90 3.86
C GLY A 75 3.41 9.48 4.73
N ALA A 76 3.09 10.45 5.60
CA ALA A 76 4.03 11.04 6.56
C ALA A 76 4.36 10.12 7.76
N GLY A 77 3.78 8.92 7.85
CA GLY A 77 4.02 7.98 8.93
C GLY A 77 3.27 8.28 10.23
N TRP A 78 2.14 8.97 10.16
CA TRP A 78 1.38 9.28 11.37
C TRP A 78 0.90 8.01 12.07
N PHE A 79 0.24 7.09 11.35
CA PHE A 79 -0.14 5.79 11.89
C PHE A 79 1.07 4.89 12.16
N THR A 80 2.10 4.95 11.33
CA THR A 80 3.35 4.20 11.55
C THR A 80 3.90 4.40 12.96
N ILE A 81 3.92 5.66 13.47
CA ILE A 81 4.40 5.96 14.83
C ILE A 81 3.47 5.37 15.90
N GLN A 82 2.14 5.48 15.72
CA GLN A 82 1.17 4.92 16.66
C GLN A 82 1.30 3.38 16.73
N LEU A 83 1.41 2.73 15.58
CA LEU A 83 1.62 1.29 15.45
C LEU A 83 2.94 0.85 16.10
N ALA A 84 4.04 1.58 15.83
CA ALA A 84 5.36 1.25 16.36
C ALA A 84 5.40 1.31 17.90
N ARG A 85 4.73 2.30 18.48
CA ARG A 85 4.57 2.40 19.94
C ARG A 85 3.69 1.29 20.51
N ARG A 86 2.61 0.93 19.80
CA ARG A 86 1.65 -0.10 20.22
C ARG A 86 2.27 -1.50 20.23
N VAL A 87 3.04 -1.85 19.18
CA VAL A 87 3.66 -3.17 19.08
C VAL A 87 4.94 -3.30 19.90
N GLY A 88 5.47 -2.20 20.44
CA GLY A 88 6.65 -2.20 21.30
C GLY A 88 7.94 -2.67 20.61
N PRO A 89 9.04 -2.79 21.36
CA PRO A 89 10.36 -3.11 20.80
C PRO A 89 10.47 -4.55 20.25
N ASN A 90 9.56 -5.43 20.63
CA ASN A 90 9.49 -6.83 20.17
C ASN A 90 8.66 -7.00 18.90
N GLY A 91 7.88 -5.98 18.51
CA GLY A 91 7.07 -5.99 17.30
C GLY A 91 7.79 -5.39 16.09
N VAL A 92 7.16 -5.47 14.93
CA VAL A 92 7.68 -4.90 13.68
C VAL A 92 6.56 -4.16 12.96
N VAL A 93 6.87 -2.96 12.45
CA VAL A 93 5.98 -2.20 11.58
C VAL A 93 6.59 -2.08 10.19
N TYR A 94 5.92 -2.62 9.18
CA TYR A 94 6.22 -2.34 7.78
C TYR A 94 5.45 -1.09 7.35
N ALA A 95 6.15 0.03 7.20
CA ALA A 95 5.58 1.26 6.66
C ALA A 95 5.77 1.29 5.14
N GLN A 96 4.69 1.02 4.41
CA GLN A 96 4.74 0.91 2.96
C GLN A 96 4.13 2.15 2.31
N ASP A 97 4.79 2.64 1.26
CA ASP A 97 4.25 3.67 0.36
C ASP A 97 4.75 3.44 -1.06
N VAL A 98 4.04 3.99 -2.06
CA VAL A 98 4.44 3.94 -3.47
C VAL A 98 5.37 5.10 -3.82
N GLN A 99 5.43 6.14 -3.00
CA GLN A 99 6.24 7.33 -3.20
C GLN A 99 7.51 7.30 -2.36
N ARG A 100 8.68 7.40 -2.99
CA ARG A 100 9.98 7.40 -2.29
C ARG A 100 10.12 8.55 -1.31
N GLN A 101 9.57 9.72 -1.64
CA GLN A 101 9.60 10.92 -0.78
C GLN A 101 8.86 10.69 0.55
N MET A 102 7.74 9.93 0.52
CA MET A 102 7.02 9.52 1.73
C MET A 102 7.90 8.62 2.62
N LEU A 103 8.57 7.64 2.03
CA LEU A 103 9.48 6.77 2.77
C LEU A 103 10.65 7.52 3.42
N GLU A 104 11.16 8.55 2.78
CA GLU A 104 12.19 9.43 3.37
C GLU A 104 11.63 10.23 4.55
N ALA A 105 10.40 10.76 4.42
CA ALA A 105 9.72 11.45 5.52
C ALA A 105 9.48 10.52 6.72
N ILE A 106 9.02 9.29 6.46
CA ILE A 106 8.86 8.25 7.49
C ILE A 106 10.18 7.97 8.20
N ARG A 107 11.28 7.74 7.48
CA ARG A 107 12.60 7.46 8.09
C ARG A 107 13.07 8.61 8.98
N ARG A 108 12.92 9.86 8.52
CA ARG A 108 13.25 11.04 9.35
C ARG A 108 12.40 11.11 10.60
N ARG A 109 11.11 10.84 10.49
CA ARG A 109 10.18 10.86 11.62
C ARG A 109 10.51 9.76 12.63
N VAL A 110 10.64 8.52 12.17
CA VAL A 110 11.00 7.34 12.98
C VAL A 110 12.30 7.58 13.76
N SER A 111 13.31 8.16 13.10
CA SER A 111 14.58 8.53 13.75
C SER A 111 14.40 9.60 14.83
N ARG A 112 13.59 10.65 14.59
CA ARG A 112 13.29 11.69 15.61
C ARG A 112 12.56 11.13 16.82
N GLU A 113 11.68 10.13 16.59
CA GLU A 113 10.93 9.46 17.66
C GLU A 113 11.73 8.37 18.39
N GLY A 114 12.98 8.11 17.97
CA GLY A 114 13.84 7.09 18.56
C GLY A 114 13.38 5.64 18.35
N LEU A 115 12.49 5.41 17.39
CA LEU A 115 11.92 4.09 17.11
C LEU A 115 12.87 3.26 16.24
N GLN A 116 13.00 1.95 16.55
CA GLN A 116 13.88 1.03 15.83
C GLN A 116 13.14 -0.17 15.22
N ASN A 117 11.85 -0.26 15.47
CA ASN A 117 11.00 -1.38 15.05
C ASN A 117 10.19 -1.09 13.77
N VAL A 118 10.59 -0.08 12.98
CA VAL A 118 9.93 0.32 11.72
C VAL A 118 10.80 0.03 10.51
N GLN A 119 10.22 -0.62 9.51
CA GLN A 119 10.84 -0.91 8.21
C GLN A 119 10.08 -0.20 7.09
N ALA A 120 10.69 0.82 6.49
CA ALA A 120 10.11 1.52 5.33
C ALA A 120 10.23 0.66 4.06
N ARG A 121 9.12 0.44 3.35
CA ARG A 121 9.01 -0.43 2.17
C ARG A 121 8.43 0.30 0.97
N LEU A 122 9.12 0.26 -0.16
CA LEU A 122 8.56 0.71 -1.43
C LEU A 122 7.71 -0.42 -2.02
N GLY A 123 6.45 -0.12 -2.29
CA GLY A 123 5.53 -0.99 -3.02
C GLY A 123 5.09 -0.37 -4.33
N THR A 124 4.09 -1.01 -4.96
CA THR A 124 3.36 -0.49 -6.11
C THR A 124 1.89 -0.28 -5.75
N GLY A 125 1.10 0.27 -6.66
CA GLY A 125 -0.35 0.48 -6.44
C GLY A 125 -1.13 -0.82 -6.19
N SER A 126 -0.63 -1.97 -6.65
CA SER A 126 -1.28 -3.28 -6.46
C SER A 126 -0.52 -4.24 -5.55
N ASP A 127 0.81 -4.10 -5.45
CA ASP A 127 1.66 -5.00 -4.64
C ASP A 127 2.41 -4.21 -3.55
N PRO A 128 2.05 -4.40 -2.27
CA PRO A 128 2.69 -3.71 -1.14
C PRO A 128 4.11 -4.23 -0.84
N ASN A 129 4.60 -5.25 -1.52
CA ASN A 129 5.93 -5.83 -1.32
C ASN A 129 6.17 -6.29 0.13
N LEU A 130 5.19 -6.95 0.73
CA LEU A 130 5.24 -7.47 2.09
C LEU A 130 5.67 -8.94 2.13
N PRO A 131 6.31 -9.40 3.23
CA PRO A 131 6.65 -10.80 3.39
C PRO A 131 5.37 -11.66 3.50
N ALA A 132 5.36 -12.80 2.78
CA ALA A 132 4.21 -13.69 2.77
C ALA A 132 3.99 -14.36 4.14
N ARG A 133 2.72 -14.47 4.57
CA ARG A 133 2.28 -15.17 5.79
C ARG A 133 2.99 -14.71 7.08
N ALA A 134 3.37 -13.46 7.16
CA ALA A 134 4.18 -12.91 8.25
C ALA A 134 3.46 -11.83 9.08
N ILE A 135 2.35 -11.29 8.60
CA ILE A 135 1.71 -10.09 9.15
C ILE A 135 0.49 -10.47 10.00
N ASP A 136 0.44 -9.96 11.23
CA ASP A 136 -0.69 -10.12 12.14
C ASP A 136 -1.85 -9.16 11.80
N ALA A 137 -1.51 -7.90 11.46
CA ALA A 137 -2.51 -6.92 11.07
C ALA A 137 -1.98 -5.98 9.97
N ILE A 138 -2.83 -5.67 9.02
CA ILE A 138 -2.57 -4.70 7.95
C ILE A 138 -3.57 -3.57 8.09
N LEU A 139 -3.09 -2.32 8.10
CA LEU A 139 -3.90 -1.12 8.16
C LEU A 139 -3.80 -0.36 6.84
N VAL A 140 -4.96 0.03 6.29
CA VAL A 140 -5.12 0.82 5.06
C VAL A 140 -6.02 2.00 5.41
N VAL A 141 -5.47 3.22 5.48
CA VAL A 141 -6.22 4.43 5.89
C VAL A 141 -6.24 5.44 4.78
N ASP A 142 -7.43 5.73 4.28
CA ASP A 142 -7.71 6.71 3.23
C ASP A 142 -6.94 6.51 1.89
N VAL A 143 -6.44 5.29 1.67
CA VAL A 143 -5.71 4.86 0.45
C VAL A 143 -6.63 4.13 -0.52
N TYR A 144 -7.60 3.40 0.00
CA TYR A 144 -8.44 2.50 -0.78
C TYR A 144 -9.15 3.16 -1.99
N PRO A 145 -9.60 4.43 -1.93
CA PRO A 145 -10.15 5.13 -3.08
C PRO A 145 -9.16 5.32 -4.25
N GLU A 146 -7.86 5.34 -3.96
CA GLU A 146 -6.78 5.58 -4.94
C GLU A 146 -6.32 4.27 -5.63
N VAL A 147 -6.84 3.12 -5.19
CA VAL A 147 -6.46 1.81 -5.73
C VAL A 147 -7.30 1.49 -6.97
N ASP A 148 -6.65 1.29 -8.12
CA ASP A 148 -7.32 0.97 -9.40
C ASP A 148 -7.87 -0.46 -9.40
N ASP A 149 -7.05 -1.47 -9.10
CA ASP A 149 -7.46 -2.89 -9.00
C ASP A 149 -7.54 -3.34 -7.54
N ARG A 150 -8.65 -2.98 -6.90
CA ARG A 150 -8.92 -3.24 -5.47
C ARG A 150 -8.95 -4.72 -5.12
N VAL A 151 -9.44 -5.56 -6.02
CA VAL A 151 -9.52 -7.01 -5.79
C VAL A 151 -8.12 -7.63 -5.79
N THR A 152 -7.27 -7.29 -6.75
CA THR A 152 -5.88 -7.76 -6.79
C THR A 152 -5.07 -7.21 -5.61
N PHE A 153 -5.26 -5.94 -5.26
CA PHE A 153 -4.65 -5.33 -4.07
C PHE A 153 -5.00 -6.12 -2.79
N LEU A 154 -6.28 -6.38 -2.53
CA LEU A 154 -6.72 -7.15 -1.36
C LEU A 154 -6.20 -8.60 -1.38
N ARG A 155 -6.10 -9.24 -2.55
CA ARG A 155 -5.46 -10.57 -2.68
C ARG A 155 -3.99 -10.53 -2.28
N ASN A 156 -3.26 -9.50 -2.69
CA ASN A 156 -1.85 -9.35 -2.35
C ASN A 156 -1.65 -9.07 -0.86
N LEU A 157 -2.49 -8.21 -0.25
CA LEU A 157 -2.52 -8.04 1.20
C LEU A 157 -2.83 -9.36 1.92
N SER A 158 -3.82 -10.12 1.45
CA SER A 158 -4.17 -11.43 2.02
C SER A 158 -3.00 -12.41 2.04
N ARG A 159 -2.15 -12.42 0.99
CA ARG A 159 -0.96 -13.30 0.94
C ARG A 159 0.03 -13.02 2.06
N ALA A 160 0.15 -11.76 2.48
CA ALA A 160 1.03 -11.35 3.56
C ALA A 160 0.52 -11.74 4.95
N LEU A 161 -0.81 -11.93 5.11
CA LEU A 161 -1.41 -12.26 6.41
C LEU A 161 -1.01 -13.65 6.93
N LYS A 162 -0.77 -13.72 8.23
CA LYS A 162 -0.84 -14.98 8.99
C LYS A 162 -2.27 -15.57 8.92
N PRO A 163 -2.48 -16.85 9.25
CA PRO A 163 -3.83 -17.47 9.20
C PRO A 163 -4.90 -16.71 9.99
N SER A 164 -4.58 -16.17 11.16
CA SER A 164 -5.46 -15.36 12.01
C SER A 164 -5.35 -13.85 11.77
N GLY A 165 -4.55 -13.43 10.77
CA GLY A 165 -4.28 -12.03 10.49
C GLY A 165 -5.51 -11.28 9.99
N ARG A 166 -5.50 -9.96 10.17
CA ARG A 166 -6.61 -9.06 9.84
C ARG A 166 -6.17 -7.92 8.94
N ILE A 167 -7.07 -7.44 8.09
CA ILE A 167 -6.92 -6.21 7.32
C ILE A 167 -7.96 -5.23 7.81
N GLY A 168 -7.54 -4.03 8.21
CA GLY A 168 -8.42 -2.90 8.51
C GLY A 168 -8.40 -1.90 7.37
N VAL A 169 -9.56 -1.64 6.78
CA VAL A 169 -9.75 -0.58 5.78
C VAL A 169 -10.55 0.54 6.42
N VAL A 170 -9.92 1.71 6.50
CA VAL A 170 -10.52 2.94 7.07
C VAL A 170 -10.66 3.96 5.96
N ASN A 171 -11.87 4.43 5.71
CA ASN A 171 -12.13 5.48 4.72
C ASN A 171 -13.18 6.46 5.24
N TYR A 172 -13.18 7.69 4.71
CA TYR A 172 -14.26 8.65 4.94
C TYR A 172 -15.59 8.13 4.43
N LYS A 173 -16.66 8.45 5.17
CA LYS A 173 -18.04 8.13 4.78
C LYS A 173 -18.43 9.00 3.57
N PRO A 174 -19.04 8.43 2.53
CA PRO A 174 -19.60 9.21 1.42
C PRO A 174 -20.61 10.25 1.89
N GLY A 175 -20.61 11.43 1.26
CA GLY A 175 -21.54 12.51 1.58
C GLY A 175 -21.33 13.20 2.93
N GLN A 176 -20.31 12.83 3.69
CA GLN A 176 -19.97 13.43 5.00
C GLN A 176 -18.67 14.22 4.89
N GLY A 177 -18.67 15.53 5.17
CA GLY A 177 -17.46 16.31 5.39
C GLY A 177 -16.64 15.76 6.56
N GLY A 178 -15.39 16.18 6.70
CA GLY A 178 -14.53 15.76 7.81
C GLY A 178 -13.27 16.59 7.88
N PRO A 179 -12.49 16.47 8.97
CA PRO A 179 -11.20 17.13 9.11
C PRO A 179 -10.12 16.45 8.27
N GLY A 180 -9.09 17.23 7.96
CA GLY A 180 -7.91 16.74 7.24
C GLY A 180 -8.03 16.80 5.71
N PRO A 181 -6.90 16.76 4.99
CA PRO A 181 -6.84 17.00 3.55
C PRO A 181 -7.50 15.88 2.74
N ALA A 182 -7.48 14.65 3.22
CA ALA A 182 -8.13 13.52 2.55
C ALA A 182 -9.67 13.67 2.52
N SER A 183 -10.25 14.50 3.39
CA SER A 183 -11.69 14.75 3.38
C SER A 183 -12.15 15.60 2.20
N THR A 184 -11.29 16.48 1.70
CA THR A 184 -11.59 17.41 0.59
C THR A 184 -10.99 16.94 -0.74
N ALA A 185 -9.79 16.38 -0.72
CA ALA A 185 -9.08 15.96 -1.94
C ALA A 185 -9.79 14.84 -2.70
N ASN A 186 -10.54 13.98 -1.99
CA ASN A 186 -11.17 12.77 -2.55
C ASN A 186 -12.71 12.78 -2.43
N GLU A 187 -13.35 13.95 -2.32
CA GLU A 187 -14.82 14.01 -2.17
C GLU A 187 -15.58 13.30 -3.30
N GLY A 188 -15.04 13.34 -4.52
CA GLY A 188 -15.64 12.69 -5.69
C GLY A 188 -15.33 11.20 -5.84
N VAL A 189 -14.41 10.63 -5.02
CA VAL A 189 -13.91 9.24 -5.19
C VAL A 189 -14.12 8.41 -3.92
N ARG A 190 -14.97 8.85 -3.00
CA ARG A 190 -15.24 8.11 -1.75
C ARG A 190 -15.91 6.77 -2.03
N VAL A 191 -15.42 5.74 -1.34
CA VAL A 191 -15.88 4.36 -1.52
C VAL A 191 -16.85 3.99 -0.41
N GLU A 192 -18.02 3.46 -0.77
CA GLU A 192 -18.98 2.92 0.18
C GLU A 192 -18.42 1.67 0.86
N SER A 193 -18.73 1.47 2.14
CA SER A 193 -18.30 0.28 2.88
C SER A 193 -18.77 -1.03 2.24
N ALA A 194 -19.96 -1.03 1.63
CA ALA A 194 -20.49 -2.16 0.90
C ALA A 194 -19.67 -2.55 -0.33
N ALA A 195 -19.03 -1.57 -1.00
CA ALA A 195 -18.14 -1.83 -2.12
C ALA A 195 -16.84 -2.50 -1.63
N VAL A 196 -16.25 -2.02 -0.51
CA VAL A 196 -15.08 -2.67 0.11
C VAL A 196 -15.37 -4.14 0.45
N GLU A 197 -16.56 -4.42 0.97
CA GLU A 197 -16.98 -5.79 1.29
C GLU A 197 -17.18 -6.66 0.05
N GLY A 198 -17.70 -6.07 -1.03
CA GLY A 198 -17.85 -6.73 -2.33
C GLY A 198 -16.49 -7.14 -2.90
N ASP A 199 -15.54 -6.20 -2.94
CA ASP A 199 -14.17 -6.42 -3.39
C ASP A 199 -13.46 -7.48 -2.51
N ALA A 200 -13.67 -7.43 -1.19
CA ALA A 200 -13.10 -8.38 -0.24
C ALA A 200 -13.59 -9.81 -0.51
N ARG A 201 -14.89 -10.00 -0.74
CA ARG A 201 -15.45 -11.32 -1.13
C ARG A 201 -14.86 -11.81 -2.44
N ALA A 202 -14.72 -10.94 -3.44
CA ALA A 202 -14.09 -11.28 -4.72
C ALA A 202 -12.60 -11.61 -4.57
N ALA A 203 -11.93 -11.06 -3.54
CA ALA A 203 -10.56 -11.37 -3.18
C ALA A 203 -10.40 -12.65 -2.33
N GLY A 204 -11.51 -13.29 -1.91
CA GLY A 204 -11.49 -14.47 -1.04
C GLY A 204 -11.33 -14.15 0.45
N LEU A 205 -11.63 -12.91 0.85
CA LEU A 205 -11.65 -12.45 2.23
C LEU A 205 -13.09 -12.43 2.76
N ARG A 206 -13.24 -12.57 4.08
CA ARG A 206 -14.53 -12.46 4.78
C ARG A 206 -14.56 -11.23 5.68
N LEU A 207 -15.72 -10.64 5.84
CA LEU A 207 -15.96 -9.60 6.82
C LEU A 207 -15.90 -10.18 8.23
N LEU A 208 -15.09 -9.59 9.12
CA LEU A 208 -15.02 -9.94 10.53
C LEU A 208 -15.84 -8.96 11.39
N SER A 209 -15.67 -7.66 11.16
CA SER A 209 -16.44 -6.64 11.89
C SER A 209 -16.49 -5.31 11.13
N ARG A 210 -17.39 -4.43 11.59
CA ARG A 210 -17.51 -3.03 11.16
C ARG A 210 -17.49 -2.14 12.39
N ALA A 211 -16.89 -0.96 12.26
CA ALA A 211 -17.00 0.08 13.26
C ALA A 211 -17.25 1.45 12.61
N ASN A 212 -18.01 2.28 13.30
CA ASN A 212 -18.22 3.66 12.92
C ASN A 212 -17.27 4.53 13.72
N LEU A 213 -16.48 5.34 13.02
CA LEU A 213 -15.67 6.42 13.56
C LEU A 213 -16.42 7.76 13.33
N PRO A 214 -16.03 8.86 13.94
CA PRO A 214 -16.73 10.14 13.80
C PRO A 214 -17.00 10.53 12.33
N PHE A 215 -16.01 10.46 11.44
CA PHE A 215 -16.11 10.85 10.03
C PHE A 215 -15.86 9.69 9.07
N GLN A 216 -15.38 8.57 9.59
CA GLN A 216 -14.93 7.43 8.80
C GLN A 216 -15.68 6.15 9.20
N TYR A 217 -15.51 5.12 8.42
CA TYR A 217 -15.84 3.74 8.79
C TYR A 217 -14.56 2.91 8.85
N LEU A 218 -14.61 1.84 9.63
CA LEU A 218 -13.60 0.79 9.65
C LEU A 218 -14.27 -0.53 9.23
N ILE A 219 -13.70 -1.20 8.23
CA ILE A 219 -14.03 -2.57 7.84
C ILE A 219 -12.87 -3.46 8.23
N VAL A 220 -13.14 -4.49 9.02
CA VAL A 220 -12.13 -5.49 9.41
C VAL A 220 -12.39 -6.78 8.63
N LEU A 221 -11.38 -7.22 7.91
CA LEU A 221 -11.40 -8.40 7.04
C LEU A 221 -10.43 -9.47 7.55
N GLY A 222 -10.72 -10.73 7.24
CA GLY A 222 -9.84 -11.87 7.49
C GLY A 222 -9.97 -12.92 6.39
N ARG A 223 -9.14 -13.94 6.48
CA ARG A 223 -9.21 -15.09 5.57
C ARG A 223 -10.40 -15.98 5.86
#